data_23afd8a7fd680d826f62826c9fb10d2f
#
_entry.id   23afd8a7fd680d826f62826c9fb10d2f
#
_cell.length_a   1.000
_cell.length_b   1.000
_cell.length_c   1.000
_cell.angle_alpha   90.00
_cell.angle_beta   90.00
_cell.angle_gamma   90.00
#
_symmetry.space_group_name_H-M   'P 1'
#
loop_
_entity.id
_entity.type
_entity.pdbx_description
1 polymer ?
#
loop_
_entity_poly.entity_id
_entity_poly.type
_entity_poly.pdbx_seq_one_letter_code
_entity_poly.pdbx_strand_id
1 'polypeptide(L)'
;MTETPRETRVLEAVVSLVDSLLDDFDVVELLTGLTERCAELLDIAAAGFLLADPLHQLRLLAATSEQARELELFQLQADEGPCVDCYMTGQPVSVADVQAEIERWPRFVPAAVEAGFASVHAVPMRAAGVVLGALGLFGTRPGELTEADLLVGQTLTHIACVAILQERAPTPVTVMPRLRSALTSRVIVEQAKGFLRETLDVSMEAAFSLLRTYARARGEHLTDVSRRLVSDRDSRPVLVAELAELAGAPPR
;
A
#
# COMPACT_ATOMS: atom_id res chain seq x y z
N MET A 1 -32.67 -16.57 -3.88
CA MET A 1 -31.80 -15.42 -3.52
C MET A 1 -30.60 -15.50 -4.43
N THR A 2 -30.43 -14.51 -5.30
CA THR A 2 -29.25 -14.42 -6.18
C THR A 2 -28.07 -14.06 -5.30
N GLU A 3 -27.05 -14.92 -5.27
CA GLU A 3 -25.80 -14.69 -4.57
C GLU A 3 -25.12 -13.43 -5.14
N THR A 4 -24.69 -12.51 -4.28
CA THR A 4 -24.02 -11.29 -4.71
C THR A 4 -22.72 -11.66 -5.45
N PRO A 5 -22.48 -11.12 -6.66
CA PRO A 5 -21.23 -11.41 -7.38
C PRO A 5 -20.00 -11.11 -6.53
N ARG A 6 -18.97 -11.93 -6.65
CA ARG A 6 -17.72 -11.78 -5.89
C ARG A 6 -17.11 -10.38 -6.01
N GLU A 7 -17.12 -9.82 -7.22
CA GLU A 7 -16.62 -8.46 -7.48
C GLU A 7 -17.34 -7.41 -6.64
N THR A 8 -18.68 -7.52 -6.49
CA THR A 8 -19.47 -6.62 -5.66
C THR A 8 -19.09 -6.78 -4.19
N ARG A 9 -18.92 -8.00 -3.70
CA ARG A 9 -18.48 -8.26 -2.30
C ARG A 9 -17.11 -7.65 -2.00
N VAL A 10 -16.15 -7.76 -2.95
CA VAL A 10 -14.83 -7.14 -2.81
C VAL A 10 -14.95 -5.63 -2.73
N LEU A 11 -15.74 -4.99 -3.60
CA LEU A 11 -15.93 -3.54 -3.59
C LEU A 11 -16.62 -3.08 -2.31
N GLU A 12 -17.66 -3.77 -1.85
CA GLU A 12 -18.36 -3.48 -0.58
C GLU A 12 -17.42 -3.59 0.62
N ALA A 13 -16.54 -4.62 0.65
CA ALA A 13 -15.54 -4.78 1.69
C ALA A 13 -14.51 -3.65 1.70
N VAL A 14 -14.02 -3.24 0.52
CA VAL A 14 -13.08 -2.11 0.39
C VAL A 14 -13.73 -0.82 0.85
N VAL A 15 -14.96 -0.52 0.44
CA VAL A 15 -15.71 0.67 0.87
C VAL A 15 -15.85 0.66 2.39
N SER A 16 -16.34 -0.44 2.97
CA SER A 16 -16.53 -0.56 4.43
C SER A 16 -15.22 -0.37 5.21
N LEU A 17 -14.10 -0.90 4.71
CA LEU A 17 -12.79 -0.73 5.36
C LEU A 17 -12.27 0.71 5.25
N VAL A 18 -12.48 1.35 4.09
CA VAL A 18 -12.11 2.77 3.90
C VAL A 18 -12.97 3.68 4.77
N ASP A 19 -14.28 3.41 4.88
CA ASP A 19 -15.18 4.14 5.78
C ASP A 19 -14.71 4.03 7.25
N SER A 20 -14.31 2.82 7.67
CA SER A 20 -13.74 2.62 9.01
C SER A 20 -12.49 3.46 9.28
N LEU A 21 -11.66 3.73 8.25
CA LEU A 21 -10.48 4.61 8.39
C LEU A 21 -10.84 6.10 8.52
N LEU A 22 -12.06 6.49 8.16
CA LEU A 22 -12.56 7.87 8.27
C LEU A 22 -13.24 8.13 9.61
N ASP A 23 -13.66 7.07 10.30
CA ASP A 23 -14.23 7.12 11.64
C ASP A 23 -13.16 6.87 12.72
N ASP A 24 -13.57 6.86 14.00
CA ASP A 24 -12.71 6.46 15.10
C ASP A 24 -12.53 4.94 15.09
N PHE A 25 -11.31 4.45 14.99
CA PHE A 25 -11.02 3.02 14.88
C PHE A 25 -9.90 2.58 15.82
N ASP A 26 -10.00 1.35 16.28
CA ASP A 26 -8.88 0.63 16.89
C ASP A 26 -8.12 -0.17 15.82
N VAL A 27 -6.81 0.04 15.74
CA VAL A 27 -5.97 -0.60 14.70
C VAL A 27 -6.00 -2.13 14.82
N VAL A 28 -6.02 -2.68 16.03
CA VAL A 28 -6.02 -4.14 16.25
C VAL A 28 -7.35 -4.73 15.80
N GLU A 29 -8.47 -4.08 16.14
CA GLU A 29 -9.81 -4.49 15.74
C GLU A 29 -9.96 -4.44 14.21
N LEU A 30 -9.53 -3.34 13.59
CA LEU A 30 -9.58 -3.18 12.14
C LEU A 30 -8.75 -4.24 11.41
N LEU A 31 -7.52 -4.50 11.86
CA LEU A 31 -6.66 -5.51 11.24
C LEU A 31 -7.17 -6.93 11.46
N THR A 32 -7.79 -7.21 12.60
CA THR A 32 -8.46 -8.50 12.84
C THR A 32 -9.62 -8.69 11.86
N GLY A 33 -10.52 -7.73 11.76
CA GLY A 33 -11.64 -7.76 10.79
C GLY A 33 -11.18 -7.82 9.34
N LEU A 34 -10.05 -7.16 9.01
CA LEU A 34 -9.45 -7.22 7.67
C LEU A 34 -8.91 -8.62 7.38
N THR A 35 -8.29 -9.31 8.36
CA THR A 35 -7.81 -10.69 8.23
C THR A 35 -8.98 -11.65 7.96
N GLU A 36 -10.09 -11.50 8.67
CA GLU A 36 -11.32 -12.27 8.46
C GLU A 36 -11.88 -12.07 7.04
N ARG A 37 -11.95 -10.82 6.58
CA ARG A 37 -12.39 -10.49 5.20
C ARG A 37 -11.46 -11.08 4.13
N CYS A 38 -10.15 -11.15 4.38
CA CYS A 38 -9.22 -11.84 3.46
C CYS A 38 -9.64 -13.30 3.27
N ALA A 39 -9.93 -14.02 4.35
CA ALA A 39 -10.32 -15.42 4.27
C ALA A 39 -11.62 -15.60 3.49
N GLU A 40 -12.63 -14.76 3.74
CA GLU A 40 -13.93 -14.80 3.07
C GLU A 40 -13.87 -14.46 1.57
N LEU A 41 -13.13 -13.39 1.21
CA LEU A 41 -13.10 -12.87 -0.16
C LEU A 41 -12.23 -13.72 -1.09
N LEU A 42 -11.18 -14.36 -0.54
CA LEU A 42 -10.22 -15.15 -1.31
C LEU A 42 -10.54 -16.64 -1.30
N ASP A 43 -11.64 -17.06 -0.63
CA ASP A 43 -12.03 -18.47 -0.49
C ASP A 43 -10.87 -19.34 0.04
N ILE A 44 -10.16 -18.83 1.02
CA ILE A 44 -9.06 -19.51 1.70
C ILE A 44 -9.49 -19.95 3.11
N ALA A 45 -8.81 -20.95 3.64
CA ALA A 45 -9.16 -21.53 4.94
C ALA A 45 -8.81 -20.61 6.12
N ALA A 46 -7.69 -19.90 6.02
CA ALA A 46 -7.23 -19.00 7.07
C ALA A 46 -6.29 -17.92 6.52
N ALA A 47 -6.15 -16.84 7.29
CA ALA A 47 -5.21 -15.75 7.03
C ALA A 47 -4.51 -15.30 8.30
N GLY A 48 -3.31 -14.72 8.18
CA GLY A 48 -2.56 -14.15 9.28
C GLY A 48 -1.80 -12.90 8.87
N PHE A 49 -1.72 -11.90 9.76
CA PHE A 49 -0.90 -10.72 9.57
C PHE A 49 0.33 -10.75 10.46
N LEU A 50 1.49 -10.62 9.85
CA LEU A 50 2.77 -10.39 10.50
C LEU A 50 3.21 -8.96 10.29
N LEU A 51 3.65 -8.28 11.35
CA LEU A 51 4.17 -6.92 11.32
C LEU A 51 5.58 -6.88 11.89
N ALA A 52 6.48 -6.14 11.24
CA ALA A 52 7.84 -5.94 11.73
C ALA A 52 7.85 -4.93 12.88
N ASP A 53 8.52 -5.29 13.98
CA ASP A 53 8.81 -4.37 15.07
C ASP A 53 9.98 -3.40 14.70
N PRO A 54 10.28 -2.38 15.52
CA PRO A 54 11.39 -1.45 15.28
C PRO A 54 12.78 -2.11 15.15
N LEU A 55 12.92 -3.37 15.59
CA LEU A 55 14.13 -4.16 15.45
C LEU A 55 14.11 -5.04 14.19
N HIS A 56 13.14 -4.80 13.28
CA HIS A 56 12.92 -5.58 12.06
C HIS A 56 12.59 -7.06 12.30
N GLN A 57 12.05 -7.39 13.48
CA GLN A 57 11.59 -8.74 13.77
C GLN A 57 10.09 -8.83 13.53
N LEU A 58 9.67 -9.80 12.74
CA LEU A 58 8.25 -10.06 12.50
C LEU A 58 7.56 -10.52 13.79
N ARG A 59 6.37 -9.97 14.02
CA ARG A 59 5.46 -10.31 15.11
C ARG A 59 4.09 -10.63 14.54
N LEU A 60 3.46 -11.63 15.10
CA LEU A 60 2.08 -11.95 14.74
C LEU A 60 1.15 -10.88 15.32
N LEU A 61 0.34 -10.29 14.46
CA LEU A 61 -0.63 -9.25 14.82
C LEU A 61 -2.07 -9.79 14.88
N ALA A 62 -2.47 -10.57 13.87
CA ALA A 62 -3.80 -11.17 13.78
C ALA A 62 -3.75 -12.50 13.02
N ALA A 63 -4.65 -13.42 13.35
CA ALA A 63 -4.87 -14.66 12.60
C ALA A 63 -6.33 -15.09 12.72
N THR A 64 -6.90 -15.69 11.67
CA THR A 64 -8.31 -16.12 11.64
C THR A 64 -8.57 -17.46 12.33
N SER A 65 -7.54 -18.25 12.59
CA SER A 65 -7.65 -19.54 13.27
C SER A 65 -6.44 -19.82 14.16
N GLU A 66 -6.60 -20.72 15.14
CA GLU A 66 -5.49 -21.12 16.01
C GLU A 66 -4.41 -21.86 15.21
N GLN A 67 -4.79 -22.68 14.23
CA GLN A 67 -3.84 -23.40 13.37
C GLN A 67 -2.98 -22.41 12.56
N ALA A 68 -3.59 -21.36 11.98
CA ALA A 68 -2.84 -20.32 11.28
C ALA A 68 -1.93 -19.55 12.25
N ARG A 69 -2.43 -19.25 13.44
CA ARG A 69 -1.66 -18.58 14.49
C ARG A 69 -0.42 -19.37 14.90
N GLU A 70 -0.58 -20.65 15.16
CA GLU A 70 0.52 -21.56 15.55
C GLU A 70 1.54 -21.69 14.42
N LEU A 71 1.08 -21.84 13.17
CA LEU A 71 1.95 -21.96 12.01
C LEU A 71 2.73 -20.65 11.73
N GLU A 72 2.09 -19.49 11.87
CA GLU A 72 2.77 -18.18 11.76
C GLU A 72 3.86 -18.03 12.83
N LEU A 73 3.55 -18.38 14.08
CA LEU A 73 4.54 -18.35 15.16
C LEU A 73 5.68 -19.35 14.92
N PHE A 74 5.36 -20.52 14.36
CA PHE A 74 6.34 -21.54 14.04
C PHE A 74 7.35 -21.03 12.99
N GLN A 75 6.87 -20.44 11.87
CA GLN A 75 7.77 -19.93 10.84
C GLN A 75 8.66 -18.79 11.37
N LEU A 76 8.17 -17.96 12.29
CA LEU A 76 9.01 -16.94 12.95
C LEU A 76 10.09 -17.56 13.85
N GLN A 77 9.78 -18.62 14.58
CA GLN A 77 10.75 -19.32 15.41
C GLN A 77 11.77 -20.13 14.59
N ALA A 78 11.31 -20.69 13.46
CA ALA A 78 12.15 -21.44 12.56
C ALA A 78 13.04 -20.54 11.67
N ASP A 79 12.68 -19.26 11.55
CA ASP A 79 13.24 -18.30 10.57
C ASP A 79 13.12 -18.89 9.13
N GLU A 80 11.96 -19.47 8.83
CA GLU A 80 11.74 -20.27 7.63
C GLU A 80 10.25 -20.28 7.27
N GLY A 81 9.94 -20.01 6.02
CA GLY A 81 8.57 -20.08 5.51
C GLY A 81 8.19 -18.93 4.57
N PRO A 82 7.03 -19.03 3.90
CA PRO A 82 6.60 -18.10 2.86
C PRO A 82 6.49 -16.65 3.33
N CYS A 83 5.98 -16.40 4.55
CA CYS A 83 5.83 -15.04 5.07
C CYS A 83 7.18 -14.42 5.45
N VAL A 84 8.13 -15.21 5.93
CA VAL A 84 9.51 -14.78 6.20
C VAL A 84 10.18 -14.39 4.89
N ASP A 85 10.16 -15.26 3.87
CA ASP A 85 10.72 -14.99 2.56
C ASP A 85 10.07 -13.76 1.90
N CYS A 86 8.74 -13.64 2.00
CA CYS A 86 7.98 -12.50 1.49
C CYS A 86 8.44 -11.18 2.14
N TYR A 87 8.62 -11.16 3.45
CA TYR A 87 9.11 -10.00 4.17
C TYR A 87 10.55 -9.65 3.78
N MET A 88 11.44 -10.64 3.73
CA MET A 88 12.85 -10.43 3.42
C MET A 88 13.09 -9.95 1.98
N THR A 89 12.33 -10.49 1.03
CA THR A 89 12.48 -10.13 -0.39
C THR A 89 11.62 -8.92 -0.79
N GLY A 90 10.55 -8.67 -0.03
CA GLY A 90 9.52 -7.70 -0.39
C GLY A 90 8.74 -8.11 -1.65
N GLN A 91 8.77 -9.37 -2.04
CA GLN A 91 8.02 -9.91 -3.17
C GLN A 91 6.94 -10.88 -2.70
N PRO A 92 5.81 -10.99 -3.42
CA PRO A 92 4.84 -12.04 -3.13
C PRO A 92 5.47 -13.42 -3.25
N VAL A 93 5.08 -14.34 -2.38
CA VAL A 93 5.47 -15.75 -2.43
C VAL A 93 4.19 -16.57 -2.61
N SER A 94 4.13 -17.37 -3.67
CA SER A 94 2.96 -18.23 -3.97
C SER A 94 3.40 -19.67 -4.00
N VAL A 95 2.74 -20.51 -3.20
CA VAL A 95 3.02 -21.93 -3.03
C VAL A 95 1.71 -22.69 -3.21
N ALA A 96 1.53 -23.24 -4.41
CA ALA A 96 0.34 -24.00 -4.76
C ALA A 96 0.27 -25.37 -4.06
N ASP A 97 1.42 -25.98 -3.79
CA ASP A 97 1.54 -27.23 -3.07
C ASP A 97 2.70 -27.13 -2.08
N VAL A 98 2.36 -27.06 -0.79
CA VAL A 98 3.34 -26.92 0.29
C VAL A 98 4.32 -28.08 0.32
N GLN A 99 3.88 -29.31 -0.01
CA GLN A 99 4.73 -30.51 0.04
C GLN A 99 5.84 -30.46 -1.02
N ALA A 100 5.63 -29.77 -2.13
CA ALA A 100 6.63 -29.60 -3.18
C ALA A 100 7.83 -28.74 -2.73
N GLU A 101 7.66 -27.93 -1.69
CA GLU A 101 8.68 -26.97 -1.21
C GLU A 101 9.50 -27.51 0.00
N ILE A 102 9.49 -28.81 0.25
CA ILE A 102 10.18 -29.43 1.39
C ILE A 102 11.70 -29.16 1.40
N GLU A 103 12.32 -29.05 0.24
CA GLU A 103 13.75 -28.72 0.13
C GLU A 103 14.04 -27.27 0.48
N ARG A 104 13.08 -26.36 0.20
CA ARG A 104 13.21 -24.93 0.49
C ARG A 104 12.94 -24.63 1.96
N TRP A 105 11.95 -25.29 2.54
CA TRP A 105 11.52 -25.06 3.93
C TRP A 105 11.33 -26.39 4.68
N PRO A 106 12.41 -27.10 5.02
CA PRO A 106 12.36 -28.45 5.58
C PRO A 106 11.70 -28.53 6.97
N ARG A 107 11.63 -27.41 7.69
CA ARG A 107 10.97 -27.34 9.01
C ARG A 107 9.53 -26.83 8.89
N PHE A 108 9.28 -25.84 8.04
CA PHE A 108 7.97 -25.23 7.85
C PHE A 108 6.99 -26.21 7.19
N VAL A 109 7.39 -26.91 6.14
CA VAL A 109 6.50 -27.79 5.36
C VAL A 109 5.83 -28.86 6.22
N PRO A 110 6.55 -29.63 7.06
CA PRO A 110 5.90 -30.61 7.96
C PRO A 110 4.90 -29.95 8.92
N ALA A 111 5.23 -28.79 9.48
CA ALA A 111 4.34 -28.06 10.37
C ALA A 111 3.07 -27.56 9.65
N ALA A 112 3.20 -27.07 8.41
CA ALA A 112 2.06 -26.64 7.61
C ALA A 112 1.11 -27.81 7.29
N VAL A 113 1.66 -28.98 6.92
CA VAL A 113 0.89 -30.19 6.65
C VAL A 113 0.20 -30.70 7.92
N GLU A 114 0.88 -30.68 9.07
CA GLU A 114 0.30 -31.08 10.38
C GLU A 114 -0.83 -30.12 10.78
N ALA A 115 -0.70 -28.81 10.50
CA ALA A 115 -1.75 -27.81 10.70
C ALA A 115 -2.93 -27.95 9.70
N GLY A 116 -2.83 -28.85 8.70
CA GLY A 116 -3.87 -29.11 7.71
C GLY A 116 -3.85 -28.18 6.50
N PHE A 117 -2.77 -27.44 6.27
CA PHE A 117 -2.62 -26.56 5.12
C PHE A 117 -1.85 -27.25 3.99
N ALA A 118 -2.36 -27.07 2.77
CA ALA A 118 -1.81 -27.66 1.55
C ALA A 118 -1.28 -26.60 0.57
N SER A 119 -1.74 -25.36 0.66
CA SER A 119 -1.20 -24.22 -0.10
C SER A 119 -1.01 -23.01 0.81
N VAL A 120 -0.01 -22.19 0.52
CA VAL A 120 0.29 -20.96 1.27
C VAL A 120 0.73 -19.86 0.31
N HIS A 121 0.14 -18.68 0.46
CA HIS A 121 0.54 -17.51 -0.30
C HIS A 121 0.85 -16.37 0.67
N ALA A 122 1.89 -15.61 0.39
CA ALA A 122 2.28 -14.46 1.20
C ALA A 122 2.32 -13.20 0.36
N VAL A 123 1.67 -12.14 0.83
CA VAL A 123 1.59 -10.84 0.17
C VAL A 123 2.30 -9.80 1.03
N PRO A 124 3.28 -9.04 0.48
CA PRO A 124 4.04 -8.09 1.27
C PRO A 124 3.23 -6.85 1.63
N MET A 125 3.32 -6.42 2.87
CA MET A 125 2.82 -5.12 3.34
C MET A 125 3.90 -4.07 3.09
N ARG A 126 3.63 -3.09 2.24
CA ARG A 126 4.64 -2.09 1.82
C ARG A 126 4.09 -0.68 1.90
N ALA A 127 4.90 0.22 2.45
CA ALA A 127 4.64 1.66 2.42
C ALA A 127 5.94 2.45 2.24
N ALA A 128 5.93 3.48 1.42
CA ALA A 128 7.07 4.37 1.18
C ALA A 128 8.37 3.63 0.83
N GLY A 129 8.29 2.51 0.10
CA GLY A 129 9.45 1.69 -0.28
C GLY A 129 9.96 0.74 0.82
N VAL A 130 9.35 0.75 2.00
CA VAL A 130 9.71 -0.12 3.12
C VAL A 130 8.72 -1.28 3.21
N VAL A 131 9.22 -2.49 3.48
CA VAL A 131 8.38 -3.65 3.80
C VAL A 131 8.07 -3.61 5.29
N LEU A 132 6.79 -3.49 5.63
CA LEU A 132 6.31 -3.39 7.01
C LEU A 132 5.95 -4.75 7.61
N GLY A 133 5.70 -5.76 6.76
CA GLY A 133 5.25 -7.07 7.19
C GLY A 133 4.77 -7.93 6.05
N ALA A 134 3.99 -8.96 6.35
CA ALA A 134 3.40 -9.86 5.38
C ALA A 134 1.98 -10.30 5.79
N LEU A 135 1.13 -10.52 4.80
CA LEU A 135 -0.16 -11.20 4.93
C LEU A 135 0.02 -12.65 4.46
N GLY A 136 -0.13 -13.62 5.34
CA GLY A 136 -0.18 -15.05 5.04
C GLY A 136 -1.62 -15.48 4.72
N LEU A 137 -1.77 -16.29 3.67
CA LEU A 137 -3.03 -16.81 3.16
C LEU A 137 -2.90 -18.33 3.04
N PHE A 138 -3.71 -19.08 3.79
CA PHE A 138 -3.55 -20.52 3.97
C PHE A 138 -4.74 -21.29 3.39
N GLY A 139 -4.47 -22.22 2.47
CA GLY A 139 -5.46 -23.09 1.85
C GLY A 139 -5.34 -24.54 2.34
N THR A 140 -6.49 -25.24 2.52
CA THR A 140 -6.53 -26.68 2.88
C THR A 140 -6.43 -27.61 1.68
N ARG A 141 -6.43 -27.06 0.47
CA ARG A 141 -6.25 -27.79 -0.80
C ARG A 141 -5.10 -27.18 -1.58
N PRO A 142 -4.36 -27.98 -2.34
CA PRO A 142 -3.42 -27.42 -3.31
C PRO A 142 -4.14 -26.50 -4.30
N GLY A 143 -3.50 -25.39 -4.65
CA GLY A 143 -4.05 -24.44 -5.62
C GLY A 143 -3.29 -23.13 -5.64
N GLU A 144 -3.34 -22.45 -6.76
CA GLU A 144 -2.80 -21.10 -6.94
C GLU A 144 -3.87 -20.06 -6.72
N LEU A 145 -3.50 -18.93 -6.16
CA LEU A 145 -4.32 -17.72 -6.23
C LEU A 145 -4.27 -17.14 -7.63
N THR A 146 -5.42 -16.75 -8.15
CA THR A 146 -5.46 -16.03 -9.43
C THR A 146 -4.83 -14.65 -9.31
N GLU A 147 -4.49 -14.04 -10.43
CA GLU A 147 -4.01 -12.65 -10.46
C GLU A 147 -5.00 -11.68 -9.78
N ALA A 148 -6.29 -11.92 -9.95
CA ALA A 148 -7.35 -11.14 -9.29
C ALA A 148 -7.32 -11.33 -7.77
N ASP A 149 -7.07 -12.55 -7.27
CA ASP A 149 -6.95 -12.82 -5.84
C ASP A 149 -5.73 -12.13 -5.23
N LEU A 150 -4.60 -12.19 -5.91
CA LEU A 150 -3.38 -11.49 -5.50
C LEU A 150 -3.60 -9.98 -5.44
N LEU A 151 -4.35 -9.41 -6.40
CA LEU A 151 -4.69 -7.98 -6.40
C LEU A 151 -5.62 -7.63 -5.22
N VAL A 152 -6.58 -8.48 -4.87
CA VAL A 152 -7.43 -8.29 -3.68
C VAL A 152 -6.56 -8.32 -2.42
N GLY A 153 -5.72 -9.34 -2.25
CA GLY A 153 -4.77 -9.44 -1.13
C GLY A 153 -3.88 -8.19 -1.03
N GLN A 154 -3.34 -7.72 -2.15
CA GLN A 154 -2.52 -6.51 -2.19
C GLN A 154 -3.31 -5.25 -1.80
N THR A 155 -4.58 -5.13 -2.23
CA THR A 155 -5.44 -4.00 -1.86
C THR A 155 -5.68 -3.98 -0.36
N LEU A 156 -5.99 -5.14 0.23
CA LEU A 156 -6.22 -5.29 1.66
C LEU A 156 -4.95 -4.98 2.48
N THR A 157 -3.77 -5.43 2.04
CA THR A 157 -2.50 -5.06 2.70
C THR A 157 -2.22 -3.56 2.61
N HIS A 158 -2.59 -2.88 1.51
CA HIS A 158 -2.46 -1.42 1.42
C HIS A 158 -3.38 -0.69 2.40
N ILE A 159 -4.63 -1.14 2.57
CA ILE A 159 -5.55 -0.59 3.57
C ILE A 159 -4.97 -0.78 4.99
N ALA A 160 -4.45 -1.98 5.30
CA ALA A 160 -3.76 -2.24 6.55
C ALA A 160 -2.58 -1.29 6.79
N CYS A 161 -1.74 -1.06 5.78
CA CYS A 161 -0.64 -0.10 5.87
C CYS A 161 -1.13 1.32 6.16
N VAL A 162 -2.21 1.77 5.51
CA VAL A 162 -2.81 3.08 5.77
C VAL A 162 -3.31 3.17 7.20
N ALA A 163 -4.02 2.14 7.71
CA ALA A 163 -4.51 2.09 9.08
C ALA A 163 -3.37 2.22 10.11
N ILE A 164 -2.29 1.44 9.93
CA ILE A 164 -1.12 1.46 10.81
C ILE A 164 -0.43 2.83 10.82
N LEU A 165 -0.32 3.46 9.64
CA LEU A 165 0.38 4.74 9.49
C LEU A 165 -0.44 5.96 9.92
N GLN A 166 -1.77 5.85 9.98
CA GLN A 166 -2.64 6.95 10.39
C GLN A 166 -2.79 7.10 11.91
N GLU A 167 -2.56 6.05 12.68
CA GLU A 167 -2.65 5.98 14.16
C GLU A 167 -3.96 6.53 14.79
N ARG A 168 -4.61 7.50 14.14
CA ARG A 168 -5.86 8.11 14.62
C ARG A 168 -6.73 8.61 13.47
N ALA A 169 -8.04 8.47 13.65
CA ALA A 169 -9.03 9.02 12.75
C ALA A 169 -8.90 10.55 12.57
N PRO A 170 -9.20 11.08 11.38
CA PRO A 170 -9.25 12.52 11.18
C PRO A 170 -10.35 13.14 12.03
N THR A 171 -9.99 14.07 12.90
CA THR A 171 -10.98 14.85 13.68
C THR A 171 -11.45 16.08 12.88
N PRO A 172 -12.65 16.65 13.16
CA PRO A 172 -13.09 17.89 12.52
C PRO A 172 -12.07 19.02 12.64
N VAL A 173 -11.30 19.05 13.73
CA VAL A 173 -10.23 20.02 13.95
C VAL A 173 -9.06 19.84 12.98
N THR A 174 -8.76 18.60 12.55
CA THR A 174 -7.68 18.30 11.61
C THR A 174 -8.15 18.32 10.15
N VAL A 175 -9.43 18.07 9.88
CA VAL A 175 -10.01 18.07 8.54
C VAL A 175 -9.99 19.48 7.93
N MET A 176 -10.46 20.49 8.64
CA MET A 176 -10.54 21.85 8.10
C MET A 176 -9.19 22.46 7.71
N PRO A 177 -8.11 22.33 8.51
CA PRO A 177 -6.78 22.74 8.08
C PRO A 177 -6.27 22.00 6.83
N ARG A 178 -6.55 20.69 6.72
CA ARG A 178 -6.16 19.88 5.54
C ARG A 178 -6.90 20.32 4.28
N LEU A 179 -8.21 20.61 4.38
CA LEU A 179 -8.99 21.18 3.28
C LEU A 179 -8.44 22.56 2.85
N ARG A 180 -8.16 23.45 3.80
CA ARG A 180 -7.53 24.74 3.50
C ARG A 180 -6.18 24.55 2.81
N SER A 181 -5.35 23.64 3.29
CA SER A 181 -4.06 23.34 2.66
C SER A 181 -4.24 22.86 1.22
N ALA A 182 -5.16 21.94 0.96
CA ALA A 182 -5.45 21.45 -0.39
C ALA A 182 -5.92 22.56 -1.32
N LEU A 183 -6.84 23.43 -0.87
CA LEU A 183 -7.33 24.56 -1.63
C LEU A 183 -6.22 25.58 -1.91
N THR A 184 -5.40 25.89 -0.90
CA THR A 184 -4.25 26.78 -1.04
C THR A 184 -3.23 26.22 -2.02
N SER A 185 -2.95 24.93 -1.97
CA SER A 185 -2.06 24.23 -2.90
C SER A 185 -2.55 24.35 -4.34
N ARG A 186 -3.87 24.21 -4.57
CA ARG A 186 -4.47 24.41 -5.87
C ARG A 186 -4.25 25.84 -6.39
N VAL A 187 -4.50 26.84 -5.56
CA VAL A 187 -4.29 28.25 -5.92
C VAL A 187 -2.83 28.51 -6.32
N ILE A 188 -1.87 27.99 -5.57
CA ILE A 188 -0.43 28.13 -5.87
C ILE A 188 -0.09 27.49 -7.21
N VAL A 189 -0.62 26.30 -7.52
CA VAL A 189 -0.41 25.63 -8.81
C VAL A 189 -1.00 26.47 -9.96
N GLU A 190 -2.22 27.00 -9.80
CA GLU A 190 -2.84 27.85 -10.83
C GLU A 190 -2.04 29.15 -11.05
N GLN A 191 -1.53 29.76 -9.99
CA GLN A 191 -0.64 30.93 -10.11
C GLN A 191 0.66 30.59 -10.84
N ALA A 192 1.28 29.45 -10.54
CA ALA A 192 2.48 28.97 -11.21
C ALA A 192 2.25 28.72 -12.71
N LYS A 193 1.11 28.10 -13.05
CA LYS A 193 0.69 27.91 -14.46
C LYS A 193 0.54 29.25 -15.18
N GLY A 194 -0.17 30.20 -14.56
CA GLY A 194 -0.35 31.54 -15.12
C GLY A 194 0.98 32.27 -15.33
N PHE A 195 1.89 32.15 -14.36
CA PHE A 195 3.23 32.74 -14.48
C PHE A 195 4.03 32.12 -15.63
N LEU A 196 4.04 30.78 -15.78
CA LEU A 196 4.74 30.11 -16.88
C LEU A 196 4.13 30.40 -18.23
N ARG A 197 2.81 30.49 -18.32
CA ARG A 197 2.12 30.91 -19.54
C ARG A 197 2.64 32.24 -20.04
N GLU A 198 2.72 33.24 -19.19
CA GLU A 198 3.21 34.57 -19.55
C GLU A 198 4.72 34.60 -19.82
N THR A 199 5.50 33.84 -19.07
CA THR A 199 6.97 33.87 -19.16
C THR A 199 7.50 33.06 -20.33
N LEU A 200 6.90 31.90 -20.65
CA LEU A 200 7.36 30.98 -21.69
C LEU A 200 6.47 30.98 -22.94
N ASP A 201 5.39 31.77 -22.96
CA ASP A 201 4.42 31.85 -24.07
C ASP A 201 3.82 30.45 -24.43
N VAL A 202 3.42 29.70 -23.42
CA VAL A 202 2.85 28.37 -23.56
C VAL A 202 1.37 28.31 -23.13
N SER A 203 0.63 27.29 -23.53
CA SER A 203 -0.74 27.11 -23.04
C SER A 203 -0.79 26.75 -21.55
N MET A 204 -1.96 26.93 -20.90
CA MET A 204 -2.14 26.55 -19.50
C MET A 204 -1.93 25.04 -19.26
N GLU A 205 -2.31 24.20 -20.22
CA GLU A 205 -2.12 22.76 -20.21
C GLU A 205 -0.63 22.42 -20.34
N ALA A 206 0.08 23.08 -21.24
CA ALA A 206 1.52 22.91 -21.40
C ALA A 206 2.29 23.35 -20.15
N ALA A 207 1.93 24.49 -19.55
CA ALA A 207 2.50 24.96 -18.29
C ALA A 207 2.32 23.96 -17.16
N PHE A 208 1.12 23.35 -17.04
CA PHE A 208 0.86 22.30 -16.06
C PHE A 208 1.70 21.04 -16.33
N SER A 209 1.77 20.62 -17.58
CA SER A 209 2.58 19.46 -17.99
C SER A 209 4.05 19.63 -17.67
N LEU A 210 4.61 20.83 -17.92
CA LEU A 210 5.99 21.19 -17.59
C LEU A 210 6.27 21.10 -16.09
N LEU A 211 5.42 21.72 -15.26
CA LEU A 211 5.54 21.67 -13.81
C LEU A 211 5.49 20.23 -13.28
N ARG A 212 4.57 19.43 -13.80
CA ARG A 212 4.41 18.02 -13.39
C ARG A 212 5.59 17.17 -13.81
N THR A 213 6.08 17.34 -15.03
CA THR A 213 7.24 16.59 -15.54
C THR A 213 8.49 16.94 -14.75
N TYR A 214 8.71 18.22 -14.49
CA TYR A 214 9.82 18.71 -13.68
C TYR A 214 9.79 18.14 -12.26
N ALA A 215 8.65 18.24 -11.57
CA ALA A 215 8.47 17.75 -10.22
C ALA A 215 8.75 16.23 -10.12
N ARG A 216 8.20 15.45 -11.06
CA ARG A 216 8.43 14.00 -11.13
C ARG A 216 9.89 13.62 -11.37
N ALA A 217 10.55 14.31 -12.30
CA ALA A 217 11.95 14.03 -12.63
C ALA A 217 12.89 14.27 -11.43
N ARG A 218 12.50 15.13 -10.50
CA ARG A 218 13.29 15.48 -9.30
C ARG A 218 12.78 14.83 -8.01
N GLY A 219 11.70 14.04 -8.08
CA GLY A 219 11.09 13.43 -6.88
C GLY A 219 10.48 14.46 -5.92
N GLU A 220 10.11 15.65 -6.43
CA GLU A 220 9.53 16.75 -5.65
C GLU A 220 7.99 16.79 -5.77
N HIS A 221 7.32 17.39 -4.78
CA HIS A 221 5.89 17.63 -4.91
C HIS A 221 5.60 18.82 -5.86
N LEU A 222 4.59 18.64 -6.71
CA LEU A 222 4.13 19.68 -7.65
C LEU A 222 3.87 21.02 -6.96
N THR A 223 3.26 20.99 -5.76
CA THR A 223 2.96 22.19 -4.97
C THR A 223 4.22 22.90 -4.51
N ASP A 224 5.29 22.19 -4.18
CA ASP A 224 6.53 22.77 -3.69
C ASP A 224 7.31 23.45 -4.83
N VAL A 225 7.36 22.80 -5.99
CA VAL A 225 7.89 23.40 -7.23
C VAL A 225 7.11 24.65 -7.59
N SER A 226 5.78 24.59 -7.56
CA SER A 226 4.90 25.72 -7.86
C SER A 226 5.09 26.87 -6.85
N ARG A 227 5.24 26.55 -5.56
CA ARG A 227 5.48 27.54 -4.50
C ARG A 227 6.83 28.25 -4.69
N ARG A 228 7.89 27.53 -5.02
CA ARG A 228 9.20 28.14 -5.35
C ARG A 228 9.07 29.10 -6.53
N LEU A 229 8.36 28.70 -7.57
CA LEU A 229 8.17 29.52 -8.75
C LEU A 229 7.42 30.82 -8.45
N VAL A 230 6.38 30.77 -7.60
CA VAL A 230 5.52 31.92 -7.29
C VAL A 230 6.13 32.81 -6.20
N SER A 231 6.68 32.21 -5.14
CA SER A 231 7.01 32.92 -3.90
C SER A 231 8.50 33.17 -3.70
N ASP A 232 9.37 32.32 -4.26
CA ASP A 232 10.82 32.43 -4.07
C ASP A 232 11.46 33.19 -5.21
N ARG A 233 11.82 34.46 -4.93
CA ARG A 233 12.41 35.36 -5.94
C ARG A 233 13.83 34.96 -6.31
N ASP A 234 14.55 34.31 -5.43
CA ASP A 234 15.98 34.01 -5.63
C ASP A 234 16.15 32.73 -6.47
N SER A 235 15.37 31.71 -6.23
CA SER A 235 15.42 30.44 -6.99
C SER A 235 14.63 30.49 -8.32
N ARG A 236 13.68 31.42 -8.44
CA ARG A 236 12.80 31.54 -9.62
C ARG A 236 13.53 31.61 -10.97
N PRO A 237 14.58 32.45 -11.17
CA PRO A 237 15.25 32.54 -12.47
C PRO A 237 15.84 31.23 -12.94
N VAL A 238 16.44 30.47 -12.01
CA VAL A 238 17.03 29.15 -12.30
C VAL A 238 15.93 28.17 -12.66
N LEU A 239 14.85 28.14 -11.88
CA LEU A 239 13.72 27.24 -12.12
C LEU A 239 13.02 27.53 -13.46
N VAL A 240 12.88 28.81 -13.84
CA VAL A 240 12.32 29.22 -15.15
C VAL A 240 13.22 28.74 -16.29
N ALA A 241 14.54 28.89 -16.16
CA ALA A 241 15.47 28.45 -17.19
C ALA A 241 15.39 26.92 -17.40
N GLU A 242 15.36 26.14 -16.32
CA GLU A 242 15.22 24.67 -16.38
C GLU A 242 13.87 24.24 -16.99
N LEU A 243 12.78 24.94 -16.68
CA LEU A 243 11.46 24.68 -17.27
C LEU A 243 11.40 25.10 -18.75
N ALA A 244 12.10 26.18 -19.15
CA ALA A 244 12.21 26.59 -20.53
C ALA A 244 12.98 25.57 -21.38
N GLU A 245 14.05 24.99 -20.86
CA GLU A 245 14.78 23.89 -21.51
C GLU A 245 13.87 22.68 -21.75
N LEU A 246 13.06 22.30 -20.76
CA LEU A 246 12.07 21.22 -20.90
C LEU A 246 10.97 21.54 -21.93
N ALA A 247 10.64 22.80 -22.10
CA ALA A 247 9.66 23.26 -23.08
C ALA A 247 10.24 23.32 -24.52
N GLY A 248 11.57 23.23 -24.67
CA GLY A 248 12.24 23.50 -25.96
C GLY A 248 12.11 24.96 -26.41
N ALA A 249 11.79 25.90 -25.49
CA ALA A 249 11.63 27.29 -25.73
C ALA A 249 12.87 28.07 -25.22
N PRO A 250 13.44 29.02 -25.98
CA PRO A 250 14.48 29.89 -25.45
C PRO A 250 13.90 30.76 -24.33
N PRO A 251 14.60 30.94 -23.19
CA PRO A 251 14.18 31.88 -22.15
C PRO A 251 14.18 33.31 -22.73
N ARG A 252 13.10 34.05 -22.49
CA ARG A 252 13.00 35.48 -22.81
C ARG A 252 13.71 36.32 -21.77
#